data_726fc9d63d166fccf93c5bb1d922c057
#
_entry.id   726fc9d63d166fccf93c5bb1d922c057
#
_cell.length_a   1.000
_cell.length_b   1.000
_cell.length_c   1.000
_cell.angle_alpha   90.00
_cell.angle_beta   90.00
_cell.angle_gamma   90.00
#
_symmetry.space_group_name_H-M   'P 1'
#
loop_
_entity.id
_entity.type
_entity.pdbx_description
1 polymer ?
#
loop_
_entity_poly.entity_id
_entity_poly.type
_entity_poly.pdbx_seq_one_letter_code
_entity_poly.pdbx_strand_id
1 'polypeptide(L)'
;MKAADERRHGIEHISRFLSVKDLISQVKAKLPENVPIPSESTVLLAFVPKNAHANVSKLYKGRVPLKMKVQTRQLRASHQDEHYCASIFKMLREYAVKFRDKTSFVCMDDKSKIDFGEPGVHISSGVRGRKSIVPVESALSCLDHDVSSKGSLTPSVVLLVDIPEDVSETFYRGQVALTMKDSIFQPSNPFRHAIELKNILDVNEKKTALFLYTDGGPDHRTTYNSVKLSLIVLFKQLELEFLVACRTAPGHSWANPAERIMSLLNICFQNTALSREESTSDIEQIIKSCNGMSEIRRKSEKVDGLKDKWIESLKPMMTMLENRAKRVQLKGKPFQVFPAADDMDVEQTEARVTLIDPTISVGKYQQTHMNKARGFKDYIEKHCQERHYVFQIRRCSDAECCPPSSREWQWLPDPILDYTGKHFKAFEAVLGTVTTEKD
;
A
#
# COMPACT_ATOMS: atom_id res chain seq x y z
N MET A 1 9.23 21.90 21.48
CA MET A 1 9.03 22.03 20.02
C MET A 1 10.33 21.86 19.22
N LYS A 2 11.40 22.62 19.47
CA LYS A 2 12.69 22.49 18.75
C LYS A 2 13.25 21.05 18.69
N ALA A 3 13.28 20.32 19.79
CA ALA A 3 13.86 18.97 19.83
C ALA A 3 13.07 17.90 19.04
N ALA A 4 11.79 18.12 18.79
CA ALA A 4 10.97 17.24 17.93
C ALA A 4 11.16 17.60 16.45
N ASP A 5 11.31 18.87 16.14
CA ASP A 5 11.59 19.37 14.80
C ASP A 5 13.02 19.01 14.37
N GLU A 6 14.01 19.14 15.23
CA GLU A 6 15.40 18.72 14.95
C GLU A 6 15.51 17.21 14.69
N ARG A 7 14.75 16.37 15.42
CA ARG A 7 14.70 14.91 15.19
C ARG A 7 14.00 14.52 13.90
N ARG A 8 13.03 15.33 13.43
CA ARG A 8 12.25 15.04 12.23
C ARG A 8 12.80 15.70 10.97
N HIS A 9 13.43 16.86 11.09
CA HIS A 9 13.67 17.77 9.97
C HIS A 9 15.14 18.14 9.75
N GLY A 10 16.03 17.76 10.63
CA GLY A 10 17.41 18.24 10.55
C GLY A 10 17.48 19.78 10.61
N ILE A 11 18.33 20.38 9.81
CA ILE A 11 18.52 21.83 9.78
C ILE A 11 17.33 22.52 9.09
N GLU A 12 16.66 23.43 9.79
CA GLU A 12 15.59 24.35 9.37
C GLU A 12 14.77 24.01 8.11
N HIS A 13 13.62 23.36 8.28
CA HIS A 13 12.66 23.12 7.19
C HIS A 13 11.41 24.01 7.24
N ILE A 14 11.36 24.98 8.15
CA ILE A 14 10.21 25.89 8.29
C ILE A 14 10.35 26.99 7.25
N SER A 15 9.35 27.11 6.38
CA SER A 15 9.24 28.24 5.47
C SER A 15 8.98 29.53 6.24
N ARG A 16 9.86 30.51 6.13
CA ARG A 16 9.70 31.82 6.78
C ARG A 16 8.65 32.69 6.12
N PHE A 17 8.34 32.43 4.87
CA PHE A 17 7.41 33.21 4.06
C PHE A 17 6.28 32.34 3.55
N LEU A 18 5.05 32.84 3.66
CA LEU A 18 3.85 32.14 3.19
C LEU A 18 3.72 32.16 1.66
N SER A 19 4.22 33.22 1.04
CA SER A 19 4.18 33.43 -0.41
C SER A 19 5.22 34.47 -0.86
N VAL A 20 5.40 34.62 -2.18
CA VAL A 20 6.24 35.71 -2.75
C VAL A 20 5.70 37.07 -2.34
N LYS A 21 4.36 37.23 -2.27
CA LYS A 21 3.73 38.47 -1.82
C LYS A 21 4.05 38.77 -0.35
N ASP A 22 4.02 37.77 0.51
CA ASP A 22 4.40 37.91 1.94
C ASP A 22 5.88 38.30 2.08
N LEU A 23 6.77 37.64 1.34
CA LEU A 23 8.18 38.03 1.27
C LEU A 23 8.35 39.50 0.90
N ILE A 24 7.70 39.95 -0.16
CA ILE A 24 7.75 41.34 -0.62
C ILE A 24 7.23 42.27 0.47
N SER A 25 6.13 41.95 1.12
CA SER A 25 5.54 42.74 2.19
C SER A 25 6.49 42.89 3.38
N GLN A 26 7.12 41.81 3.83
CA GLN A 26 8.08 41.85 4.94
C GLN A 26 9.36 42.58 4.59
N VAL A 27 9.84 42.51 3.36
CA VAL A 27 10.99 43.28 2.89
C VAL A 27 10.62 44.76 2.80
N LYS A 28 9.44 45.10 2.26
CA LYS A 28 8.94 46.47 2.15
C LYS A 28 8.90 47.16 3.51
N ALA A 29 8.43 46.45 4.53
CA ALA A 29 8.39 47.00 5.92
C ALA A 29 9.75 47.36 6.51
N LYS A 30 10.85 46.91 5.90
CA LYS A 30 12.23 47.19 6.34
C LYS A 30 12.96 48.18 5.44
N LEU A 31 12.33 48.63 4.36
CA LEU A 31 12.94 49.58 3.39
C LEU A 31 12.36 50.98 3.59
N PRO A 32 13.13 52.01 3.26
CA PRO A 32 12.62 53.40 3.18
C PRO A 32 11.46 53.50 2.20
N GLU A 33 10.52 54.42 2.45
CA GLU A 33 9.26 54.54 1.66
C GLU A 33 9.49 54.86 0.18
N ASN A 34 10.61 55.49 -0.18
CA ASN A 34 10.94 55.89 -1.54
C ASN A 34 11.60 54.80 -2.39
N VAL A 35 11.82 53.61 -1.85
CA VAL A 35 12.41 52.48 -2.60
C VAL A 35 11.36 51.79 -3.48
N PRO A 36 11.55 51.72 -4.81
CA PRO A 36 10.60 51.07 -5.70
C PRO A 36 10.57 49.56 -5.48
N ILE A 37 9.37 49.01 -5.36
CA ILE A 37 9.16 47.57 -5.11
C ILE A 37 8.88 46.87 -6.44
N PRO A 38 9.62 45.82 -6.81
CA PRO A 38 9.38 45.06 -8.02
C PRO A 38 8.11 44.21 -7.92
N SER A 39 7.52 43.87 -9.06
CA SER A 39 6.37 42.96 -9.12
C SER A 39 6.70 41.56 -8.60
N GLU A 40 5.67 40.80 -8.17
CA GLU A 40 5.84 39.41 -7.73
C GLU A 40 6.52 38.54 -8.79
N SER A 41 6.16 38.70 -10.06
CA SER A 41 6.75 37.96 -11.17
C SER A 41 8.24 38.29 -11.34
N THR A 42 8.63 39.55 -11.17
CA THR A 42 10.02 39.99 -11.24
C THR A 42 10.83 39.39 -10.12
N VAL A 43 10.28 39.37 -8.90
CA VAL A 43 10.93 38.76 -7.72
C VAL A 43 11.06 37.25 -7.90
N LEU A 44 10.00 36.57 -8.37
CA LEU A 44 10.01 35.13 -8.62
C LEU A 44 11.08 34.74 -9.67
N LEU A 45 11.18 35.47 -10.76
CA LEU A 45 12.18 35.21 -11.79
C LEU A 45 13.62 35.57 -11.38
N ALA A 46 13.79 36.32 -10.31
CA ALA A 46 15.11 36.54 -9.69
C ALA A 46 15.60 35.34 -8.87
N PHE A 47 14.72 34.41 -8.50
CA PHE A 47 15.07 33.21 -7.75
C PHE A 47 15.91 32.23 -8.58
N VAL A 48 16.43 31.20 -7.90
CA VAL A 48 17.01 30.01 -8.54
C VAL A 48 15.86 29.10 -9.01
N PRO A 49 15.90 28.54 -10.23
CA PRO A 49 14.86 27.67 -10.74
C PRO A 49 14.75 26.39 -9.89
N LYS A 50 13.53 25.86 -9.75
CA LYS A 50 13.29 24.59 -9.04
C LYS A 50 14.02 23.42 -9.70
N ASN A 51 14.01 23.38 -11.02
CA ASN A 51 14.71 22.38 -11.84
C ASN A 51 15.53 23.12 -12.92
N ALA A 52 16.84 23.02 -12.80
CA ALA A 52 17.77 23.68 -13.72
C ALA A 52 17.67 23.15 -15.18
N HIS A 53 17.20 21.91 -15.36
CA HIS A 53 17.09 21.26 -16.67
C HIS A 53 15.75 21.50 -17.37
N ALA A 54 14.79 22.13 -16.73
CA ALA A 54 13.50 22.45 -17.34
C ALA A 54 13.64 23.66 -18.29
N ASN A 55 12.90 23.66 -19.41
CA ASN A 55 12.91 24.79 -20.35
C ASN A 55 12.56 26.14 -19.69
N VAL A 56 11.66 26.13 -18.70
CA VAL A 56 11.27 27.30 -17.91
C VAL A 56 12.43 27.89 -17.11
N SER A 57 13.46 27.11 -16.80
CA SER A 57 14.63 27.57 -16.04
C SER A 57 15.36 28.73 -16.72
N LYS A 58 15.28 28.82 -18.04
CA LYS A 58 15.90 29.88 -18.85
C LYS A 58 15.33 31.28 -18.53
N LEU A 59 14.13 31.36 -17.97
CA LEU A 59 13.49 32.62 -17.53
C LEU A 59 14.00 33.12 -16.19
N TYR A 60 14.58 32.25 -15.38
CA TYR A 60 15.07 32.55 -14.04
C TYR A 60 16.45 33.18 -14.11
N LYS A 61 16.67 34.23 -13.32
CA LYS A 61 17.95 35.00 -13.32
C LYS A 61 18.92 34.54 -12.24
N GLY A 62 18.45 33.77 -11.23
CA GLY A 62 19.28 33.25 -10.14
C GLY A 62 19.98 34.30 -9.27
N ARG A 63 19.50 35.55 -9.27
CA ARG A 63 20.13 36.67 -8.50
C ARG A 63 19.87 36.60 -7.01
N VAL A 64 18.79 35.94 -6.62
CA VAL A 64 18.40 35.75 -5.23
C VAL A 64 18.55 34.27 -4.88
N PRO A 65 19.27 33.87 -3.82
CA PRO A 65 19.52 32.48 -3.47
C PRO A 65 18.30 31.83 -2.79
N LEU A 66 17.12 32.07 -3.33
CA LEU A 66 15.85 31.47 -2.95
C LEU A 66 15.30 30.63 -4.11
N LYS A 67 14.58 29.57 -3.80
CA LYS A 67 13.85 28.76 -4.79
C LYS A 67 12.50 28.31 -4.24
N MET A 68 11.52 28.22 -5.14
CA MET A 68 10.25 27.58 -4.81
C MET A 68 10.44 26.07 -4.72
N LYS A 69 10.09 25.44 -3.60
CA LYS A 69 10.20 24.00 -3.42
C LYS A 69 8.89 23.48 -2.83
N VAL A 70 8.43 22.36 -3.35
CA VAL A 70 7.29 21.64 -2.74
C VAL A 70 7.83 20.90 -1.52
N GLN A 71 7.08 20.89 -0.44
CA GLN A 71 7.39 20.10 0.74
C GLN A 71 7.56 18.64 0.33
N THR A 72 8.71 18.07 0.58
CA THR A 72 9.00 16.66 0.32
C THR A 72 8.68 15.85 1.56
N ARG A 73 8.11 14.66 1.39
CA ARG A 73 7.93 13.73 2.52
C ARG A 73 9.32 13.36 3.04
N GLN A 74 9.54 13.53 4.34
CA GLN A 74 10.82 13.24 4.99
C GLN A 74 11.22 11.77 4.97
N LEU A 75 10.23 10.86 4.91
CA LEU A 75 10.44 9.42 4.86
C LEU A 75 11.05 8.93 3.53
N ARG A 76 11.37 9.81 2.59
CA ARG A 76 12.17 9.49 1.40
C ARG A 76 13.68 9.63 1.69
N ALA A 77 14.13 9.06 2.79
CA ALA A 77 15.55 8.86 2.99
C ALA A 77 16.06 7.85 1.94
N SER A 78 17.23 8.10 1.37
CA SER A 78 17.88 7.12 0.49
C SER A 78 18.15 5.84 1.30
N HIS A 79 17.88 4.70 0.71
CA HIS A 79 18.19 3.40 1.29
C HIS A 79 19.29 2.74 0.47
N GLN A 80 20.23 2.06 1.13
CA GLN A 80 21.35 1.41 0.42
C GLN A 80 20.89 0.45 -0.68
N ASP A 81 19.75 -0.23 -0.47
CA ASP A 81 19.20 -1.20 -1.42
C ASP A 81 18.17 -0.59 -2.40
N GLU A 82 17.99 0.74 -2.41
CA GLU A 82 16.98 1.39 -3.27
C GLU A 82 17.23 1.08 -4.75
N HIS A 83 18.49 1.15 -5.21
CA HIS A 83 18.86 0.86 -6.58
C HIS A 83 18.66 -0.62 -6.93
N TYR A 84 19.03 -1.51 -6.02
CA TYR A 84 18.80 -2.95 -6.16
C TYR A 84 17.30 -3.27 -6.27
N CYS A 85 16.46 -2.77 -5.36
CA CYS A 85 15.02 -2.99 -5.41
C CYS A 85 14.36 -2.40 -6.67
N ALA A 86 14.84 -1.23 -7.14
CA ALA A 86 14.39 -0.64 -8.40
C ALA A 86 14.74 -1.54 -9.60
N SER A 87 15.91 -2.16 -9.58
CA SER A 87 16.32 -3.12 -10.62
C SER A 87 15.49 -4.40 -10.57
N ILE A 88 15.23 -4.96 -9.39
CA ILE A 88 14.30 -6.10 -9.21
C ILE A 88 12.93 -5.77 -9.82
N PHE A 89 12.37 -4.62 -9.50
CA PHE A 89 11.07 -4.20 -10.05
C PHE A 89 11.10 -4.06 -11.58
N LYS A 90 12.20 -3.53 -12.12
CA LYS A 90 12.39 -3.46 -13.58
C LYS A 90 12.41 -4.87 -14.19
N MET A 91 13.21 -5.79 -13.63
CA MET A 91 13.31 -7.17 -14.09
C MET A 91 11.97 -7.92 -13.98
N LEU A 92 11.21 -7.69 -12.90
CA LEU A 92 9.88 -8.28 -12.73
C LEU A 92 8.91 -7.82 -13.82
N ARG A 93 8.98 -6.52 -14.22
CA ARG A 93 8.19 -5.99 -15.34
C ARG A 93 8.62 -6.59 -16.68
N GLU A 94 9.92 -6.68 -16.93
CA GLU A 94 10.46 -7.29 -18.17
C GLU A 94 10.04 -8.77 -18.26
N TYR A 95 10.05 -9.48 -17.13
CA TYR A 95 9.58 -10.86 -17.07
C TYR A 95 8.07 -10.96 -17.31
N ALA A 96 7.28 -10.05 -16.74
CA ALA A 96 5.85 -10.00 -16.97
C ALA A 96 5.50 -9.70 -18.43
N VAL A 97 6.20 -8.79 -19.10
CA VAL A 97 6.04 -8.49 -20.53
C VAL A 97 6.34 -9.72 -21.38
N LYS A 98 7.46 -10.40 -21.10
CA LYS A 98 7.88 -11.61 -21.82
C LYS A 98 6.85 -12.75 -21.76
N PHE A 99 6.07 -12.84 -20.69
CA PHE A 99 5.08 -13.90 -20.44
C PHE A 99 3.70 -13.36 -20.11
N ARG A 100 3.32 -12.25 -20.75
CA ARG A 100 2.09 -11.50 -20.44
C ARG A 100 0.81 -12.30 -20.59
N ASP A 101 0.78 -13.28 -21.49
CA ASP A 101 -0.34 -14.17 -21.73
C ASP A 101 -0.56 -15.17 -20.57
N LYS A 102 0.47 -15.48 -19.81
CA LYS A 102 0.47 -16.45 -18.70
C LYS A 102 0.57 -15.82 -17.31
N THR A 103 0.80 -14.50 -17.23
CA THR A 103 1.13 -13.82 -15.99
C THR A 103 0.03 -12.85 -15.57
N SER A 104 -0.46 -12.98 -14.33
CA SER A 104 -1.17 -11.92 -13.63
C SER A 104 -0.17 -11.07 -12.86
N PHE A 105 -0.14 -9.75 -13.13
CA PHE A 105 0.73 -8.82 -12.42
C PHE A 105 -0.09 -7.96 -11.46
N VAL A 106 0.25 -7.99 -10.19
CA VAL A 106 -0.54 -7.39 -9.12
C VAL A 106 0.34 -6.48 -8.27
N CYS A 107 -0.14 -5.26 -8.04
CA CYS A 107 0.43 -4.36 -7.04
C CYS A 107 -0.58 -4.16 -5.91
N MET A 108 -0.13 -4.33 -4.65
CA MET A 108 -1.00 -4.26 -3.48
C MET A 108 -0.45 -3.26 -2.46
N ASP A 109 -1.38 -2.61 -1.76
CA ASP A 109 -1.05 -1.71 -0.66
C ASP A 109 -2.29 -1.41 0.20
N ASP A 110 -2.09 -1.15 1.48
CA ASP A 110 -3.14 -0.67 2.38
C ASP A 110 -3.07 0.85 2.53
N LYS A 111 -4.20 1.51 2.34
CA LYS A 111 -4.31 2.93 2.62
C LYS A 111 -4.24 3.21 4.12
N SER A 112 -3.71 4.39 4.48
CA SER A 112 -3.82 4.89 5.84
C SER A 112 -5.27 4.83 6.35
N LYS A 113 -5.43 4.51 7.61
CA LYS A 113 -6.72 4.37 8.29
C LYS A 113 -7.60 5.61 8.12
N ILE A 114 -8.89 5.37 7.96
CA ILE A 114 -9.94 6.39 7.92
C ILE A 114 -10.71 6.29 9.22
N ASP A 115 -10.54 7.27 10.08
CA ASP A 115 -11.24 7.31 11.36
C ASP A 115 -12.72 7.68 11.15
N PHE A 116 -13.58 7.12 12.00
CA PHE A 116 -15.00 7.44 12.05
C PHE A 116 -15.43 7.68 13.50
N GLY A 117 -16.52 8.42 13.68
CA GLY A 117 -17.05 8.77 14.98
C GLY A 117 -18.06 7.78 15.52
N GLU A 118 -18.44 8.03 16.77
CA GLU A 118 -19.54 7.36 17.45
C GLU A 118 -20.92 7.88 16.96
N PRO A 119 -22.05 7.21 17.27
CA PRO A 119 -23.38 7.68 16.90
C PRO A 119 -23.63 9.12 17.33
N GLY A 120 -24.06 9.95 16.38
CA GLY A 120 -24.27 11.38 16.58
C GLY A 120 -22.99 12.25 16.58
N VAL A 121 -21.82 11.64 16.51
CA VAL A 121 -20.52 12.30 16.57
C VAL A 121 -19.75 12.01 15.30
N HIS A 122 -19.90 12.83 14.28
CA HIS A 122 -19.27 12.60 12.98
C HIS A 122 -17.84 13.12 12.93
N ILE A 123 -16.93 12.37 12.31
CA ILE A 123 -15.55 12.79 12.02
C ILE A 123 -15.43 13.11 10.52
N SER A 124 -14.82 14.24 10.20
CA SER A 124 -14.58 14.64 8.81
C SER A 124 -13.40 13.86 8.21
N SER A 125 -13.59 13.30 7.03
CA SER A 125 -12.54 12.61 6.27
C SER A 125 -11.78 13.53 5.31
N GLY A 126 -12.01 14.82 5.31
CA GLY A 126 -11.50 15.69 4.26
C GLY A 126 -11.00 17.06 4.70
N VAL A 127 -10.46 17.78 3.72
CA VAL A 127 -10.01 19.17 3.90
C VAL A 127 -11.22 20.06 4.07
N ARG A 128 -11.24 20.84 5.16
CA ARG A 128 -12.29 21.84 5.41
C ARG A 128 -12.32 22.92 4.33
N GLY A 129 -13.49 23.53 4.16
CA GLY A 129 -13.68 24.65 3.25
C GLY A 129 -14.09 24.29 1.82
N ARG A 130 -14.11 23.00 1.46
CA ARG A 130 -14.73 22.57 0.19
C ARG A 130 -16.24 22.42 0.35
N LYS A 131 -16.99 22.96 -0.62
CA LYS A 131 -18.44 22.84 -0.67
C LYS A 131 -18.86 21.42 -1.03
N SER A 132 -19.78 20.85 -0.27
CA SER A 132 -20.42 19.55 -0.54
C SER A 132 -21.89 19.76 -0.89
N ILE A 133 -22.44 18.85 -1.68
CA ILE A 133 -23.87 18.86 -2.02
C ILE A 133 -24.58 18.05 -0.95
N VAL A 134 -25.51 18.71 -0.26
CA VAL A 134 -26.34 18.09 0.77
C VAL A 134 -27.82 18.47 0.54
N PRO A 135 -28.81 17.69 1.02
CA PRO A 135 -30.20 18.10 1.03
C PRO A 135 -30.40 19.44 1.75
N VAL A 136 -31.44 20.22 1.36
CA VAL A 136 -31.65 21.57 1.87
C VAL A 136 -31.76 21.64 3.40
N GLU A 137 -32.35 20.63 4.00
CA GLU A 137 -32.55 20.53 5.44
C GLU A 137 -31.39 19.83 6.19
N SER A 138 -30.36 19.43 5.48
CA SER A 138 -29.22 18.70 6.05
C SER A 138 -28.07 19.64 6.35
N ALA A 139 -27.43 19.43 7.49
CA ALA A 139 -26.13 20.02 7.84
C ALA A 139 -25.04 18.97 7.83
N LEU A 140 -23.89 19.29 7.27
CA LEU A 140 -22.68 18.44 7.32
C LEU A 140 -21.85 18.88 8.53
N SER A 141 -22.37 18.66 9.72
CA SER A 141 -21.67 18.99 10.97
C SER A 141 -20.66 17.90 11.31
N CYS A 142 -19.42 18.30 11.62
CA CYS A 142 -18.34 17.42 12.04
C CYS A 142 -17.66 18.02 13.24
N LEU A 143 -17.14 17.16 14.11
CA LEU A 143 -16.31 17.59 15.23
C LEU A 143 -14.96 18.13 14.74
N ASP A 144 -14.45 19.08 15.50
CA ASP A 144 -13.30 19.88 15.08
C ASP A 144 -11.97 19.21 15.37
N HIS A 145 -11.68 18.88 16.59
CA HIS A 145 -10.44 18.26 17.05
C HIS A 145 -10.73 17.45 18.31
N ASP A 146 -9.78 16.59 18.69
CA ASP A 146 -9.69 15.93 20.00
C ASP A 146 -10.72 14.84 20.31
N VAL A 147 -11.39 14.30 19.29
CA VAL A 147 -12.18 13.09 19.51
C VAL A 147 -11.36 11.87 19.13
N SER A 148 -11.07 11.05 20.12
CA SER A 148 -10.45 9.76 19.87
C SER A 148 -11.46 8.83 19.19
N SER A 149 -11.19 8.43 17.96
CA SER A 149 -11.95 7.38 17.30
C SER A 149 -11.75 6.05 18.01
N LYS A 150 -12.85 5.33 18.26
CA LYS A 150 -12.78 3.96 18.80
C LYS A 150 -12.54 2.92 17.73
N GLY A 151 -12.73 3.27 16.47
CA GLY A 151 -12.51 2.40 15.31
C GLY A 151 -12.08 3.18 14.08
N SER A 152 -11.61 2.46 13.09
CA SER A 152 -11.20 3.02 11.80
C SER A 152 -11.40 1.99 10.69
N LEU A 153 -11.53 2.46 9.46
CA LEU A 153 -11.53 1.61 8.27
C LEU A 153 -10.14 1.61 7.63
N THR A 154 -9.72 0.45 7.14
CA THR A 154 -8.50 0.30 6.33
C THR A 154 -8.90 -0.08 4.92
N PRO A 155 -8.84 0.84 3.95
CA PRO A 155 -9.03 0.50 2.54
C PRO A 155 -7.80 -0.26 2.01
N SER A 156 -8.02 -1.47 1.51
CA SER A 156 -7.00 -2.29 0.86
C SER A 156 -7.14 -2.18 -0.65
N VAL A 157 -6.04 -1.93 -1.33
CA VAL A 157 -5.99 -1.71 -2.78
C VAL A 157 -5.23 -2.83 -3.45
N VAL A 158 -5.84 -3.41 -4.46
CA VAL A 158 -5.22 -4.35 -5.39
C VAL A 158 -5.34 -3.77 -6.80
N LEU A 159 -4.21 -3.49 -7.43
CA LEU A 159 -4.12 -3.10 -8.83
C LEU A 159 -3.71 -4.32 -9.66
N LEU A 160 -4.65 -4.88 -10.41
CA LEU A 160 -4.41 -5.87 -11.47
C LEU A 160 -3.90 -5.11 -12.70
N VAL A 161 -2.62 -5.20 -12.97
CA VAL A 161 -1.97 -4.44 -14.03
C VAL A 161 -2.30 -5.02 -15.40
N ASP A 162 -2.75 -4.17 -16.32
CA ASP A 162 -2.76 -4.50 -17.74
C ASP A 162 -1.30 -4.51 -18.21
N ILE A 163 -0.70 -5.69 -18.33
CA ILE A 163 0.70 -5.83 -18.73
C ILE A 163 0.85 -5.33 -20.17
N PRO A 164 1.67 -4.29 -20.41
CA PRO A 164 1.84 -3.72 -21.75
C PRO A 164 2.61 -4.66 -22.68
N GLU A 165 2.75 -4.27 -23.94
CA GLU A 165 3.55 -4.99 -24.93
C GLU A 165 5.04 -4.73 -24.78
N ASP A 166 5.38 -3.53 -24.32
CA ASP A 166 6.76 -3.11 -24.09
C ASP A 166 6.97 -2.56 -22.68
N VAL A 167 8.13 -2.83 -22.10
CA VAL A 167 8.48 -2.41 -20.74
C VAL A 167 8.58 -0.89 -20.57
N SER A 168 8.79 -0.14 -21.65
CA SER A 168 8.82 1.33 -21.65
C SER A 168 7.42 1.94 -21.46
N GLU A 169 6.37 1.17 -21.74
CA GLU A 169 5.02 1.60 -21.51
C GLU A 169 4.64 1.61 -20.04
N THR A 170 3.48 2.19 -19.74
CA THR A 170 3.04 2.39 -18.36
C THR A 170 2.44 1.13 -17.72
N PHE A 171 2.92 0.78 -16.53
CA PHE A 171 2.32 -0.22 -15.63
C PHE A 171 1.30 0.37 -14.65
N TYR A 172 0.93 1.64 -14.81
CA TYR A 172 -0.12 2.32 -14.03
C TYR A 172 -1.48 2.28 -14.75
N ARG A 173 -1.84 1.13 -15.26
CA ARG A 173 -3.09 0.85 -15.97
C ARG A 173 -3.56 -0.53 -15.58
N GLY A 174 -4.87 -0.71 -15.44
CA GLY A 174 -5.44 -1.99 -15.09
C GLY A 174 -6.71 -1.87 -14.27
N GLN A 175 -7.16 -2.99 -13.74
CA GLN A 175 -8.33 -3.06 -12.88
C GLN A 175 -7.92 -2.78 -11.43
N VAL A 176 -8.58 -1.81 -10.80
CA VAL A 176 -8.44 -1.56 -9.36
C VAL A 176 -9.54 -2.29 -8.63
N ALA A 177 -9.17 -3.11 -7.67
CA ALA A 177 -10.07 -3.71 -6.69
C ALA A 177 -9.82 -3.06 -5.32
N LEU A 178 -10.89 -2.74 -4.62
CA LEU A 178 -10.89 -2.12 -3.30
C LEU A 178 -11.65 -3.01 -2.33
N THR A 179 -11.05 -3.23 -1.16
CA THR A 179 -11.70 -3.88 -0.02
C THR A 179 -11.67 -2.93 1.17
N MET A 180 -12.81 -2.73 1.82
CA MET A 180 -12.91 -1.90 3.03
C MET A 180 -12.91 -2.80 4.25
N LYS A 181 -11.90 -2.66 5.11
CA LYS A 181 -11.74 -3.50 6.31
C LYS A 181 -11.99 -2.72 7.58
N ASP A 182 -12.74 -3.28 8.51
CA ASP A 182 -12.80 -2.78 9.88
C ASP A 182 -11.49 -3.10 10.62
N SER A 183 -10.87 -2.09 11.21
CA SER A 183 -9.59 -2.27 11.90
C SER A 183 -9.70 -3.06 13.19
N ILE A 184 -10.91 -3.23 13.75
CA ILE A 184 -11.14 -3.98 14.98
C ILE A 184 -11.25 -5.48 14.69
N PHE A 185 -12.21 -5.87 13.85
CA PHE A 185 -12.53 -7.28 13.63
C PHE A 185 -12.04 -7.84 12.30
N GLN A 186 -11.59 -6.97 11.39
CA GLN A 186 -11.03 -7.36 10.09
C GLN A 186 -9.64 -6.76 9.88
N PRO A 187 -8.72 -6.86 10.86
CA PRO A 187 -7.38 -6.30 10.71
C PRO A 187 -6.66 -6.94 9.53
N SER A 188 -5.84 -6.16 8.84
CA SER A 188 -4.96 -6.68 7.80
C SER A 188 -4.00 -7.71 8.37
N ASN A 189 -3.84 -8.81 7.68
CA ASN A 189 -2.84 -9.83 7.93
C ASN A 189 -2.54 -10.60 6.63
N PRO A 190 -1.43 -11.35 6.54
CA PRO A 190 -1.04 -12.03 5.31
C PRO A 190 -2.08 -13.00 4.74
N PHE A 191 -2.79 -13.75 5.59
CA PHE A 191 -3.81 -14.71 5.14
C PHE A 191 -5.06 -14.00 4.62
N ARG A 192 -5.52 -12.92 5.29
CA ARG A 192 -6.65 -12.12 4.81
C ARG A 192 -6.35 -11.51 3.44
N HIS A 193 -5.16 -10.95 3.25
CA HIS A 193 -4.73 -10.46 1.94
C HIS A 193 -4.69 -11.56 0.87
N ALA A 194 -4.24 -12.76 1.23
CA ALA A 194 -4.21 -13.90 0.31
C ALA A 194 -5.61 -14.31 -0.14
N ILE A 195 -6.59 -14.34 0.79
CA ILE A 195 -7.99 -14.66 0.48
C ILE A 195 -8.62 -13.57 -0.40
N GLU A 196 -8.47 -12.31 0.00
CA GLU A 196 -8.98 -11.16 -0.75
C GLU A 196 -8.42 -11.14 -2.17
N LEU A 197 -7.12 -11.37 -2.33
CA LEU A 197 -6.48 -11.49 -3.63
C LEU A 197 -7.00 -12.67 -4.43
N LYS A 198 -7.19 -13.84 -3.80
CA LYS A 198 -7.79 -15.00 -4.46
C LYS A 198 -9.18 -14.67 -4.98
N ASN A 199 -10.04 -14.08 -4.15
CA ASN A 199 -11.41 -13.72 -4.54
C ASN A 199 -11.43 -12.71 -5.70
N ILE A 200 -10.51 -11.76 -5.71
CA ILE A 200 -10.34 -10.79 -6.80
C ILE A 200 -9.89 -11.50 -8.09
N LEU A 201 -8.94 -12.43 -8.01
CA LEU A 201 -8.43 -13.18 -9.17
C LEU A 201 -9.45 -14.16 -9.71
N ASP A 202 -10.30 -14.76 -8.88
CA ASP A 202 -11.37 -15.67 -9.31
C ASP A 202 -12.46 -14.95 -10.14
N VAL A 203 -12.68 -13.65 -9.91
CA VAL A 203 -13.62 -12.83 -10.69
C VAL A 203 -12.96 -12.25 -11.95
N ASN A 204 -11.65 -11.99 -11.87
CA ASN A 204 -10.87 -11.49 -12.99
C ASN A 204 -10.09 -12.65 -13.64
N GLU A 205 -9.56 -12.43 -14.83
CA GLU A 205 -8.85 -13.48 -15.56
C GLU A 205 -7.64 -14.01 -14.77
N LYS A 206 -7.77 -15.23 -14.24
CA LYS A 206 -6.69 -15.94 -13.55
C LYS A 206 -5.73 -16.56 -14.57
N LYS A 207 -4.44 -16.36 -14.36
CA LYS A 207 -3.36 -16.92 -15.18
C LYS A 207 -2.52 -17.91 -14.37
N THR A 208 -1.65 -18.66 -15.04
CA THR A 208 -0.85 -19.72 -14.39
C THR A 208 0.33 -19.17 -13.56
N ALA A 209 0.74 -17.94 -13.81
CA ALA A 209 1.77 -17.26 -13.02
C ALA A 209 1.22 -16.01 -12.33
N LEU A 210 1.69 -15.75 -11.12
CA LEU A 210 1.30 -14.57 -10.33
C LEU A 210 2.55 -13.80 -9.89
N PHE A 211 2.64 -12.54 -10.30
CA PHE A 211 3.69 -11.63 -9.89
C PHE A 211 3.10 -10.55 -8.97
N LEU A 212 3.64 -10.48 -7.75
CA LEU A 212 3.21 -9.55 -6.71
C LEU A 212 4.28 -8.50 -6.46
N TYR A 213 3.87 -7.25 -6.34
CA TYR A 213 4.73 -6.15 -5.93
C TYR A 213 4.05 -5.32 -4.84
N THR A 214 4.71 -5.20 -3.68
CA THR A 214 4.16 -4.60 -2.48
C THR A 214 5.13 -3.60 -1.84
N ASP A 215 4.68 -2.83 -0.86
CA ASP A 215 5.51 -1.90 -0.09
C ASP A 215 6.45 -2.59 0.92
N GLY A 216 6.19 -3.89 1.22
CA GLY A 216 6.95 -4.66 2.21
C GLY A 216 6.61 -4.32 3.65
N GLY A 217 5.41 -3.80 3.92
CA GLY A 217 4.83 -3.71 5.26
C GLY A 217 4.76 -5.06 5.96
N PRO A 218 4.39 -5.10 7.25
CA PRO A 218 4.39 -6.35 8.05
C PRO A 218 3.61 -7.50 7.39
N ASP A 219 2.53 -7.18 6.70
CA ASP A 219 1.62 -8.15 6.08
C ASP A 219 2.11 -8.64 4.70
N HIS A 220 3.15 -8.01 4.17
CA HIS A 220 3.75 -8.30 2.86
C HIS A 220 5.27 -8.55 2.91
N ARG A 221 5.84 -8.59 4.11
CA ARG A 221 7.29 -8.75 4.27
C ARG A 221 7.72 -10.17 3.95
N THR A 222 8.36 -10.35 2.81
CA THR A 222 8.77 -11.65 2.26
C THR A 222 9.69 -12.47 3.16
N THR A 223 10.32 -11.86 4.16
CA THR A 223 11.15 -12.55 5.16
C THR A 223 10.34 -13.15 6.32
N TYR A 224 9.06 -12.81 6.46
CA TYR A 224 8.22 -13.34 7.54
C TYR A 224 7.59 -14.68 7.16
N ASN A 225 7.66 -15.66 8.07
CA ASN A 225 7.10 -16.99 7.84
C ASN A 225 5.58 -16.97 7.62
N SER A 226 4.84 -16.09 8.30
CA SER A 226 3.40 -15.92 8.05
C SER A 226 3.10 -15.48 6.62
N VAL A 227 3.92 -14.59 6.05
CA VAL A 227 3.81 -14.16 4.65
C VAL A 227 4.18 -15.29 3.70
N LYS A 228 5.28 -16.00 3.97
CA LYS A 228 5.67 -17.16 3.14
C LYS A 228 4.59 -18.24 3.13
N LEU A 229 4.06 -18.58 4.30
CA LEU A 229 2.98 -19.58 4.42
C LEU A 229 1.69 -19.14 3.71
N SER A 230 1.27 -17.89 3.85
CA SER A 230 0.10 -17.37 3.14
C SER A 230 0.27 -17.41 1.62
N LEU A 231 1.47 -17.10 1.11
CA LEU A 231 1.80 -17.18 -0.32
C LEU A 231 1.85 -18.64 -0.81
N ILE A 232 2.34 -19.58 0.00
CA ILE A 232 2.33 -21.01 -0.35
C ILE A 232 0.88 -21.54 -0.39
N VAL A 233 0.05 -21.16 0.58
CA VAL A 233 -1.37 -21.53 0.58
C VAL A 233 -2.08 -20.96 -0.65
N LEU A 234 -1.84 -19.67 -0.94
CA LEU A 234 -2.38 -18.99 -2.13
C LEU A 234 -1.92 -19.69 -3.42
N PHE A 235 -0.64 -20.01 -3.54
CA PHE A 235 -0.06 -20.74 -4.67
C PHE A 235 -0.78 -22.06 -4.93
N LYS A 236 -1.03 -22.83 -3.86
CA LYS A 236 -1.75 -24.11 -3.95
C LYS A 236 -3.23 -23.94 -4.29
N GLN A 237 -3.92 -22.96 -3.67
CA GLN A 237 -5.34 -22.70 -3.88
C GLN A 237 -5.64 -22.20 -5.31
N LEU A 238 -4.76 -21.40 -5.87
CA LEU A 238 -4.87 -20.91 -7.24
C LEU A 238 -4.29 -21.89 -8.28
N GLU A 239 -3.72 -23.00 -7.85
CA GLU A 239 -3.07 -23.98 -8.73
C GLU A 239 -2.00 -23.37 -9.64
N LEU A 240 -1.26 -22.38 -9.11
CA LEU A 240 -0.25 -21.67 -9.90
C LEU A 240 0.91 -22.59 -10.30
N GLU A 241 1.56 -22.25 -11.39
CA GLU A 241 2.82 -22.86 -11.82
C GLU A 241 4.03 -22.08 -11.28
N PHE A 242 3.87 -20.75 -11.17
CA PHE A 242 4.92 -19.85 -10.71
C PHE A 242 4.33 -18.64 -9.93
N LEU A 243 4.97 -18.28 -8.84
CA LEU A 243 4.64 -17.08 -8.06
C LEU A 243 5.93 -16.35 -7.73
N VAL A 244 5.93 -15.03 -7.94
CA VAL A 244 7.04 -14.14 -7.53
C VAL A 244 6.46 -13.01 -6.69
N ALA A 245 6.89 -12.90 -5.45
CA ALA A 245 6.54 -11.80 -4.56
C ALA A 245 7.78 -10.92 -4.34
N CYS A 246 7.70 -9.67 -4.79
CA CYS A 246 8.74 -8.66 -4.61
C CYS A 246 8.23 -7.52 -3.76
N ARG A 247 9.13 -6.87 -3.03
CA ARG A 247 8.79 -5.69 -2.23
C ARG A 247 9.74 -4.53 -2.47
N THR A 248 9.28 -3.33 -2.13
CA THR A 248 10.11 -2.12 -2.17
C THR A 248 11.21 -2.14 -1.10
N ALA A 249 12.20 -1.30 -1.27
CA ALA A 249 13.14 -0.97 -0.20
C ALA A 249 12.39 -0.25 0.95
N PRO A 250 12.84 -0.37 2.20
CA PRO A 250 12.27 0.34 3.32
C PRO A 250 12.18 1.85 3.07
N GLY A 251 11.01 2.45 3.36
CA GLY A 251 10.76 3.87 3.11
C GLY A 251 10.48 4.24 1.64
N HIS A 252 10.44 3.28 0.72
CA HIS A 252 10.22 3.49 -0.71
C HIS A 252 8.84 3.01 -1.21
N SER A 253 7.81 2.96 -0.36
CA SER A 253 6.43 2.60 -0.74
C SER A 253 5.92 3.38 -1.95
N TRP A 254 6.36 4.62 -2.13
CA TRP A 254 6.03 5.46 -3.28
C TRP A 254 6.42 4.86 -4.65
N ALA A 255 7.34 3.89 -4.67
CA ALA A 255 7.70 3.15 -5.89
C ALA A 255 6.64 2.10 -6.27
N ASN A 256 5.77 1.71 -5.32
CA ASN A 256 4.67 0.80 -5.58
C ASN A 256 3.59 1.49 -6.43
N PRO A 257 3.20 0.93 -7.59
CA PRO A 257 2.11 1.45 -8.40
C PRO A 257 0.79 1.65 -7.63
N ALA A 258 0.46 0.78 -6.66
CA ALA A 258 -0.73 0.89 -5.84
C ALA A 258 -0.77 2.20 -5.01
N GLU A 259 0.37 2.75 -4.60
CA GLU A 259 0.45 4.03 -3.86
C GLU A 259 -0.16 5.20 -4.66
N ARG A 260 -0.12 5.16 -5.98
CA ARG A 260 -0.77 6.20 -6.81
C ARG A 260 -2.29 6.14 -6.75
N ILE A 261 -2.85 4.97 -6.52
CA ILE A 261 -4.31 4.79 -6.35
C ILE A 261 -4.77 5.47 -5.06
N MET A 262 -3.90 5.57 -4.04
CA MET A 262 -4.20 6.26 -2.78
C MET A 262 -4.61 7.72 -3.00
N SER A 263 -4.05 8.40 -4.01
CA SER A 263 -4.43 9.76 -4.37
C SER A 263 -5.86 9.84 -4.91
N LEU A 264 -6.28 8.85 -5.70
CA LEU A 264 -7.67 8.74 -6.19
C LEU A 264 -8.64 8.44 -5.04
N LEU A 265 -8.24 7.56 -4.12
CA LEU A 265 -9.03 7.29 -2.92
C LEU A 265 -9.15 8.51 -2.00
N ASN A 266 -8.12 9.35 -1.90
CA ASN A 266 -8.21 10.61 -1.17
C ASN A 266 -9.31 11.53 -1.74
N ILE A 267 -9.42 11.58 -3.08
CA ILE A 267 -10.50 12.33 -3.75
C ILE A 267 -11.85 11.66 -3.51
N CYS A 268 -11.90 10.34 -3.59
CA CYS A 268 -13.09 9.53 -3.38
C CYS A 268 -13.69 9.73 -1.98
N PHE A 269 -12.84 9.70 -0.95
CA PHE A 269 -13.27 9.70 0.46
C PHE A 269 -13.30 11.10 1.10
N GLN A 270 -12.84 12.14 0.42
CA GLN A 270 -12.89 13.51 0.97
C GLN A 270 -14.33 14.04 1.10
N ASN A 271 -14.52 15.02 1.96
CA ASN A 271 -15.78 15.72 2.21
C ASN A 271 -16.91 14.77 2.63
N THR A 272 -16.62 13.86 3.53
CA THR A 272 -17.60 13.01 4.20
C THR A 272 -17.55 13.24 5.70
N ALA A 273 -18.70 13.12 6.35
CA ALA A 273 -18.83 13.08 7.80
C ALA A 273 -19.12 11.62 8.16
N LEU A 274 -18.21 10.98 8.84
CA LEU A 274 -18.23 9.55 9.10
C LEU A 274 -18.54 9.25 10.57
N SER A 275 -19.54 8.43 10.80
CA SER A 275 -19.83 7.81 12.10
C SER A 275 -20.46 6.45 11.87
N ARG A 276 -20.28 5.55 12.83
CA ARG A 276 -21.08 4.34 12.87
C ARG A 276 -22.52 4.64 13.30
N GLU A 277 -23.44 3.77 12.98
CA GLU A 277 -24.82 3.84 13.50
C GLU A 277 -24.92 3.31 14.94
N GLU A 278 -26.00 3.67 15.62
CA GLU A 278 -26.27 3.19 16.96
C GLU A 278 -26.68 1.71 16.92
N SER A 279 -26.14 0.92 17.82
CA SER A 279 -26.47 -0.48 17.98
C SER A 279 -27.64 -0.66 18.96
N THR A 280 -27.95 -1.90 19.35
CA THR A 280 -28.92 -2.17 20.43
C THR A 280 -28.45 -1.56 21.74
N SER A 281 -29.38 -1.15 22.60
CA SER A 281 -29.07 -0.40 23.86
C SER A 281 -28.00 -1.07 24.70
N ASP A 282 -28.10 -2.39 24.87
CA ASP A 282 -27.19 -3.19 25.73
C ASP A 282 -25.78 -3.22 25.15
N ILE A 283 -25.67 -3.46 23.83
CA ILE A 283 -24.38 -3.49 23.11
C ILE A 283 -23.78 -2.07 23.08
N GLU A 284 -24.61 -1.05 22.88
CA GLU A 284 -24.16 0.33 22.87
C GLU A 284 -23.57 0.78 24.21
N GLN A 285 -24.18 0.37 25.34
CA GLN A 285 -23.62 0.63 26.66
C GLN A 285 -22.25 -0.03 26.85
N ILE A 286 -22.09 -1.26 26.36
CA ILE A 286 -20.80 -1.97 26.39
C ILE A 286 -19.75 -1.24 25.55
N ILE A 287 -20.10 -0.83 24.32
CA ILE A 287 -19.20 -0.11 23.45
C ILE A 287 -18.83 1.25 24.05
N LYS A 288 -19.79 2.00 24.61
CA LYS A 288 -19.56 3.28 25.28
C LYS A 288 -18.57 3.17 26.45
N SER A 289 -18.60 2.05 27.16
CA SER A 289 -17.67 1.79 28.27
C SER A 289 -16.25 1.38 27.85
N CYS A 290 -15.99 1.18 26.54
CA CYS A 290 -14.66 0.85 26.00
C CYS A 290 -13.88 2.11 25.66
N ASN A 291 -12.58 2.13 25.98
CA ASN A 291 -11.68 3.25 25.72
C ASN A 291 -10.96 3.14 24.35
N GLY A 292 -11.09 2.00 23.65
CA GLY A 292 -10.45 1.81 22.34
C GLY A 292 -10.60 0.40 21.78
N MET A 293 -10.00 0.18 20.61
CA MET A 293 -10.11 -1.04 19.79
C MET A 293 -9.78 -2.33 20.55
N SER A 294 -8.72 -2.35 21.33
CA SER A 294 -8.28 -3.54 22.06
C SER A 294 -9.30 -3.99 23.13
N GLU A 295 -9.99 -3.02 23.73
CA GLU A 295 -11.00 -3.31 24.74
C GLU A 295 -12.29 -3.83 24.12
N ILE A 296 -12.67 -3.28 22.95
CA ILE A 296 -13.82 -3.79 22.19
C ILE A 296 -13.58 -5.24 21.78
N ARG A 297 -12.40 -5.58 21.25
CA ARG A 297 -12.03 -6.98 20.93
C ARG A 297 -12.14 -7.90 22.13
N ARG A 298 -11.53 -7.53 23.26
CA ARG A 298 -11.56 -8.33 24.48
C ARG A 298 -12.97 -8.55 25.01
N LYS A 299 -13.85 -7.55 24.89
CA LYS A 299 -15.25 -7.69 25.30
C LYS A 299 -16.06 -8.55 24.35
N SER A 300 -15.80 -8.51 23.06
CA SER A 300 -16.48 -9.36 22.08
C SER A 300 -16.23 -10.86 22.27
N GLU A 301 -15.12 -11.24 22.91
CA GLU A 301 -14.85 -12.63 23.29
C GLU A 301 -15.78 -13.14 24.42
N LYS A 302 -16.40 -12.22 25.14
CA LYS A 302 -17.23 -12.51 26.33
C LYS A 302 -18.72 -12.17 26.14
N VAL A 303 -19.02 -11.40 25.11
CA VAL A 303 -20.39 -10.90 24.85
C VAL A 303 -20.80 -11.34 23.45
N ASP A 304 -21.71 -12.31 23.44
CA ASP A 304 -22.28 -12.84 22.20
C ASP A 304 -22.95 -11.73 21.38
N GLY A 305 -22.70 -11.76 20.06
CA GLY A 305 -23.29 -10.83 19.12
C GLY A 305 -22.67 -9.42 19.10
N LEU A 306 -21.75 -9.07 20.01
CA LEU A 306 -21.10 -7.75 20.00
C LEU A 306 -20.35 -7.49 18.70
N LYS A 307 -19.60 -8.46 18.20
CA LYS A 307 -18.88 -8.36 16.93
C LYS A 307 -19.82 -8.13 15.76
N ASP A 308 -20.90 -8.92 15.67
CA ASP A 308 -21.85 -8.82 14.54
C ASP A 308 -22.59 -7.47 14.58
N LYS A 309 -23.01 -7.03 15.75
CA LYS A 309 -23.66 -5.73 15.93
C LYS A 309 -22.73 -4.55 15.67
N TRP A 310 -21.45 -4.68 16.01
CA TRP A 310 -20.44 -3.69 15.62
C TRP A 310 -20.33 -3.60 14.10
N ILE A 311 -20.10 -4.72 13.41
CA ILE A 311 -19.98 -4.77 11.95
C ILE A 311 -21.28 -4.24 11.28
N GLU A 312 -22.45 -4.60 11.82
CA GLU A 312 -23.74 -4.09 11.34
C GLU A 312 -23.81 -2.57 11.43
N SER A 313 -23.38 -1.98 12.53
CA SER A 313 -23.36 -0.52 12.73
C SER A 313 -22.45 0.24 11.75
N LEU A 314 -21.48 -0.43 11.14
CA LEU A 314 -20.56 0.15 10.15
C LEU A 314 -21.12 0.09 8.71
N LYS A 315 -22.04 -0.84 8.42
CA LYS A 315 -22.52 -1.12 7.05
C LYS A 315 -22.99 0.11 6.28
N PRO A 316 -23.81 1.04 6.83
CA PRO A 316 -24.29 2.19 6.07
C PRO A 316 -23.16 3.11 5.63
N MET A 317 -22.21 3.38 6.53
CA MET A 317 -21.04 4.19 6.26
C MET A 317 -20.12 3.51 5.22
N MET A 318 -19.84 2.24 5.37
CA MET A 318 -19.03 1.45 4.43
C MET A 318 -19.69 1.44 3.05
N THR A 319 -21.00 1.16 2.96
CA THR A 319 -21.77 1.16 1.70
C THR A 319 -21.71 2.52 1.00
N MET A 320 -21.79 3.61 1.75
CA MET A 320 -21.63 4.96 1.19
C MET A 320 -20.24 5.16 0.57
N LEU A 321 -19.17 4.78 1.27
CA LEU A 321 -17.80 4.91 0.78
C LEU A 321 -17.55 4.00 -0.43
N GLU A 322 -18.04 2.76 -0.40
CA GLU A 322 -17.96 1.81 -1.50
C GLU A 322 -18.68 2.32 -2.75
N ASN A 323 -19.89 2.88 -2.59
CA ASN A 323 -20.65 3.47 -3.70
C ASN A 323 -19.95 4.70 -4.29
N ARG A 324 -19.19 5.44 -3.49
CA ARG A 324 -18.32 6.52 -4.00
C ARG A 324 -17.15 5.95 -4.78
N ALA A 325 -16.51 4.88 -4.26
CA ALA A 325 -15.37 4.22 -4.90
C ALA A 325 -15.76 3.62 -6.27
N LYS A 326 -16.91 2.97 -6.39
CA LYS A 326 -17.41 2.41 -7.66
C LYS A 326 -17.56 3.44 -8.79
N ARG A 327 -17.65 4.73 -8.46
CA ARG A 327 -17.73 5.84 -9.45
C ARG A 327 -16.37 6.37 -9.88
N VAL A 328 -15.29 5.97 -9.20
CA VAL A 328 -13.92 6.34 -9.56
C VAL A 328 -13.39 5.39 -10.63
N GLN A 329 -12.59 5.90 -11.54
CA GLN A 329 -12.05 5.13 -12.65
C GLN A 329 -10.53 5.32 -12.77
N LEU A 330 -9.83 4.24 -13.09
CA LEU A 330 -8.44 4.30 -13.53
C LEU A 330 -8.39 4.10 -15.04
N LYS A 331 -8.07 5.16 -15.79
CA LYS A 331 -7.95 5.09 -17.26
C LYS A 331 -9.17 4.45 -17.95
N GLY A 332 -10.38 4.81 -17.49
CA GLY A 332 -11.64 4.33 -18.05
C GLY A 332 -12.18 3.03 -17.44
N LYS A 333 -11.43 2.34 -16.60
CA LYS A 333 -11.90 1.16 -15.85
C LYS A 333 -12.44 1.58 -14.48
N PRO A 334 -13.73 1.38 -14.17
CA PRO A 334 -14.27 1.68 -12.85
C PRO A 334 -13.68 0.76 -11.78
N PHE A 335 -13.58 1.26 -10.56
CA PHE A 335 -13.11 0.45 -9.45
C PHE A 335 -14.11 -0.65 -9.12
N GLN A 336 -13.63 -1.86 -8.92
CA GLN A 336 -14.38 -2.96 -8.34
C GLN A 336 -14.26 -2.90 -6.82
N VAL A 337 -15.34 -3.23 -6.11
CA VAL A 337 -15.36 -3.29 -4.65
C VAL A 337 -15.71 -4.70 -4.23
N PHE A 338 -14.87 -5.27 -3.36
CA PHE A 338 -15.00 -6.61 -2.82
C PHE A 338 -15.26 -6.55 -1.32
N PRO A 339 -16.02 -7.50 -0.77
CA PRO A 339 -16.15 -7.63 0.67
C PRO A 339 -14.81 -8.02 1.31
N ALA A 340 -14.57 -7.56 2.52
CA ALA A 340 -13.45 -8.05 3.32
C ALA A 340 -13.66 -9.53 3.66
N ALA A 341 -12.58 -10.31 3.63
CA ALA A 341 -12.61 -11.70 4.09
C ALA A 341 -13.00 -11.74 5.58
N ASP A 342 -13.91 -12.64 5.94
CA ASP A 342 -14.31 -12.82 7.32
C ASP A 342 -13.28 -13.64 8.11
N ASP A 343 -13.47 -13.75 9.42
CA ASP A 343 -12.53 -14.49 10.27
C ASP A 343 -12.61 -16.00 10.03
N MET A 344 -13.76 -16.51 9.66
CA MET A 344 -13.94 -17.94 9.39
C MET A 344 -13.16 -18.34 8.13
N ASP A 345 -13.22 -17.52 7.07
CA ASP A 345 -12.42 -17.71 5.88
C ASP A 345 -10.93 -17.66 6.19
N VAL A 346 -10.51 -16.70 7.05
CA VAL A 346 -9.11 -16.57 7.49
C VAL A 346 -8.67 -17.81 8.26
N GLU A 347 -9.44 -18.26 9.24
CA GLU A 347 -9.13 -19.46 10.05
C GLU A 347 -9.05 -20.72 9.18
N GLN A 348 -9.99 -20.91 8.26
CA GLN A 348 -9.99 -22.04 7.34
C GLN A 348 -8.78 -22.02 6.41
N THR A 349 -8.42 -20.83 5.91
CA THR A 349 -7.25 -20.69 5.02
C THR A 349 -5.95 -20.86 5.81
N GLU A 350 -5.89 -20.30 7.01
CA GLU A 350 -4.73 -20.44 7.88
C GLU A 350 -4.55 -21.89 8.35
N ALA A 351 -5.62 -22.63 8.62
CA ALA A 351 -5.56 -24.06 8.93
C ALA A 351 -4.90 -24.91 7.84
N ARG A 352 -4.94 -24.44 6.57
CA ARG A 352 -4.29 -25.14 5.43
C ARG A 352 -2.76 -25.21 5.54
N VAL A 353 -2.13 -24.43 6.42
CA VAL A 353 -0.69 -24.55 6.68
C VAL A 353 -0.31 -25.92 7.24
N THR A 354 -1.24 -26.61 7.92
CA THR A 354 -1.04 -27.98 8.40
C THR A 354 -0.94 -29.01 7.29
N LEU A 355 -1.42 -28.69 6.08
CA LEU A 355 -1.24 -29.51 4.88
C LEU A 355 0.17 -29.40 4.30
N ILE A 356 0.93 -28.36 4.69
CA ILE A 356 2.34 -28.20 4.34
C ILE A 356 3.19 -28.97 5.36
N ASP A 357 2.89 -28.77 6.64
CA ASP A 357 3.53 -29.50 7.73
C ASP A 357 2.56 -29.61 8.92
N PRO A 358 2.14 -30.82 9.31
CA PRO A 358 1.21 -31.03 10.44
C PRO A 358 1.74 -30.55 11.80
N THR A 359 3.04 -30.30 11.93
CA THR A 359 3.65 -29.82 13.18
C THR A 359 3.55 -28.30 13.35
N ILE A 360 3.10 -27.58 12.32
CA ILE A 360 2.88 -26.13 12.42
C ILE A 360 1.69 -25.83 13.29
N SER A 361 1.92 -25.10 14.37
CA SER A 361 0.85 -24.56 15.19
C SER A 361 0.30 -23.28 14.54
N VAL A 362 -0.97 -23.29 14.15
CA VAL A 362 -1.68 -22.14 13.57
C VAL A 362 -1.49 -20.90 14.46
N GLY A 363 -1.18 -19.77 13.87
CA GLY A 363 -0.92 -18.51 14.57
C GLY A 363 0.48 -18.37 15.20
N LYS A 364 1.31 -19.42 15.18
CA LYS A 364 2.66 -19.40 15.78
C LYS A 364 3.76 -19.55 14.72
N TYR A 365 4.03 -18.47 14.00
CA TYR A 365 4.96 -18.47 12.86
C TYR A 365 6.34 -17.87 13.14
N GLN A 366 6.67 -17.63 14.43
CA GLN A 366 7.99 -17.15 14.82
C GLN A 366 9.05 -18.21 14.48
N GLN A 367 10.26 -17.76 14.19
CA GLN A 367 11.37 -18.62 13.74
C GLN A 367 11.63 -19.80 14.70
N THR A 368 11.47 -19.58 16.00
CA THR A 368 11.65 -20.62 17.03
C THR A 368 10.68 -21.81 16.88
N HIS A 369 9.44 -21.53 16.47
CA HIS A 369 8.44 -22.58 16.20
C HIS A 369 8.68 -23.23 14.84
N MET A 370 8.94 -22.41 13.81
CA MET A 370 9.15 -22.88 12.44
C MET A 370 10.43 -23.70 12.26
N ASN A 371 11.40 -23.56 13.16
CA ASN A 371 12.62 -24.38 13.13
C ASN A 371 12.35 -25.88 13.32
N LYS A 372 11.20 -26.24 13.90
CA LYS A 372 10.79 -27.64 14.11
C LYS A 372 9.97 -28.20 12.95
N ALA A 373 9.45 -27.38 12.09
CA ALA A 373 8.60 -27.75 10.96
C ALA A 373 9.48 -28.24 9.78
N ARG A 374 9.78 -29.54 9.74
CA ARG A 374 10.61 -30.16 8.71
C ARG A 374 9.95 -30.09 7.34
N GLY A 375 8.67 -30.45 7.25
CA GLY A 375 7.92 -30.41 5.99
C GLY A 375 7.87 -29.02 5.36
N PHE A 376 7.80 -27.95 6.20
CA PHE A 376 7.91 -26.58 5.70
C PHE A 376 9.30 -26.31 5.11
N LYS A 377 10.39 -26.74 5.77
CA LYS A 377 11.76 -26.56 5.26
C LYS A 377 11.96 -27.31 3.96
N ASP A 378 11.51 -28.57 3.90
CA ASP A 378 11.59 -29.42 2.70
C ASP A 378 10.80 -28.77 1.54
N TYR A 379 9.63 -28.18 1.83
CA TYR A 379 8.85 -27.44 0.83
C TYR A 379 9.60 -26.21 0.31
N ILE A 380 10.18 -25.42 1.21
CA ILE A 380 10.98 -24.24 0.86
C ILE A 380 12.17 -24.64 -0.02
N GLU A 381 12.92 -25.68 0.37
CA GLU A 381 14.10 -26.14 -0.36
C GLU A 381 13.72 -26.67 -1.77
N LYS A 382 12.62 -27.40 -1.87
CA LYS A 382 12.19 -28.05 -3.13
C LYS A 382 11.51 -27.07 -4.09
N HIS A 383 10.71 -26.11 -3.58
CA HIS A 383 9.78 -25.31 -4.37
C HIS A 383 10.05 -23.82 -4.36
N CYS A 384 10.90 -23.33 -3.46
CA CYS A 384 11.04 -21.89 -3.26
C CYS A 384 12.47 -21.40 -3.48
N GLN A 385 12.57 -20.12 -3.85
CA GLN A 385 13.82 -19.36 -3.77
C GLN A 385 13.58 -18.15 -2.89
N GLU A 386 14.40 -17.99 -1.86
CA GLU A 386 14.31 -16.92 -0.88
C GLU A 386 15.44 -15.91 -1.07
N ARG A 387 15.06 -14.61 -1.12
CA ARG A 387 15.95 -13.47 -1.08
C ARG A 387 15.36 -12.41 -0.16
N HIS A 388 16.15 -11.47 0.26
CA HIS A 388 15.68 -10.44 1.20
C HIS A 388 14.47 -9.65 0.70
N TYR A 389 14.43 -9.35 -0.60
CA TYR A 389 13.38 -8.56 -1.23
C TYR A 389 12.47 -9.37 -2.17
N VAL A 390 12.75 -10.64 -2.35
CA VAL A 390 12.03 -11.51 -3.29
C VAL A 390 11.78 -12.87 -2.65
N PHE A 391 10.56 -13.36 -2.75
CA PHE A 391 10.20 -14.73 -2.45
C PHE A 391 9.50 -15.33 -3.66
N GLN A 392 9.96 -16.49 -4.10
CA GLN A 392 9.47 -17.13 -5.30
C GLN A 392 9.06 -18.56 -5.02
N ILE A 393 8.01 -19.02 -5.70
CA ILE A 393 7.49 -20.39 -5.61
C ILE A 393 7.29 -20.92 -7.02
N ARG A 394 7.73 -22.15 -7.31
CA ARG A 394 7.42 -22.85 -8.55
C ARG A 394 7.10 -24.31 -8.31
N ARG A 395 6.36 -24.89 -9.24
CA ARG A 395 6.21 -26.36 -9.28
C ARG A 395 7.57 -27.01 -9.54
N CYS A 396 7.85 -28.12 -8.87
CA CYS A 396 9.01 -28.93 -9.17
C CYS A 396 8.74 -29.83 -10.39
N SER A 397 9.78 -30.47 -10.92
CA SER A 397 9.71 -31.41 -12.03
C SER A 397 9.25 -32.81 -11.64
N ASP A 398 9.06 -33.07 -10.35
CA ASP A 398 8.62 -34.34 -9.81
C ASP A 398 7.10 -34.50 -9.99
N ALA A 399 6.68 -35.44 -10.85
CA ALA A 399 5.28 -35.68 -11.18
C ALA A 399 4.46 -36.28 -10.01
N GLU A 400 5.12 -36.90 -9.03
CA GLU A 400 4.45 -37.40 -7.82
C GLU A 400 4.14 -36.23 -6.83
N CYS A 401 4.88 -35.13 -6.95
CA CYS A 401 4.75 -33.99 -6.08
C CYS A 401 3.88 -32.87 -6.66
N CYS A 402 4.08 -32.52 -7.92
CA CYS A 402 3.42 -31.42 -8.59
C CYS A 402 2.79 -31.83 -9.92
N PRO A 403 1.60 -31.29 -10.26
CA PRO A 403 1.10 -31.38 -11.62
C PRO A 403 2.11 -30.79 -12.62
N PRO A 404 2.16 -31.28 -13.86
CA PRO A 404 3.07 -30.75 -14.85
C PRO A 404 2.79 -29.27 -15.12
N SER A 405 3.85 -28.49 -15.31
CA SER A 405 3.74 -27.10 -15.71
C SER A 405 3.58 -26.98 -17.22
N SER A 406 2.82 -26.00 -17.70
CA SER A 406 2.63 -25.70 -19.11
C SER A 406 3.92 -25.29 -19.81
N ARG A 407 4.92 -24.92 -19.02
CA ARG A 407 6.26 -24.53 -19.45
C ARG A 407 7.27 -24.66 -18.32
N GLU A 408 8.55 -24.63 -18.65
CA GLU A 408 9.63 -24.48 -17.67
C GLU A 408 9.77 -23.01 -17.25
N TRP A 409 9.44 -22.71 -15.98
CA TRP A 409 9.61 -21.39 -15.38
C TRP A 409 11.01 -21.25 -14.83
N GLN A 410 11.71 -20.21 -15.23
CA GLN A 410 12.99 -19.83 -14.67
C GLN A 410 12.79 -18.91 -13.47
N TRP A 411 13.67 -18.99 -12.47
CA TRP A 411 13.64 -18.04 -11.36
C TRP A 411 13.87 -16.62 -11.85
N LEU A 412 13.19 -15.63 -11.26
CA LEU A 412 13.55 -14.24 -11.44
C LEU A 412 14.99 -14.06 -10.94
N PRO A 413 15.93 -13.65 -11.79
CA PRO A 413 17.33 -13.54 -11.39
C PRO A 413 17.55 -12.36 -10.45
N ASP A 414 18.64 -12.43 -9.66
CA ASP A 414 19.10 -11.25 -8.92
C ASP A 414 19.73 -10.24 -9.86
N PRO A 415 19.59 -8.94 -9.57
CA PRO A 415 20.31 -7.90 -10.27
C PRO A 415 21.83 -8.08 -10.14
N ILE A 416 22.53 -8.24 -11.25
CA ILE A 416 24.00 -8.35 -11.32
C ILE A 416 24.55 -7.03 -11.85
N LEU A 417 25.50 -6.45 -11.12
CA LEU A 417 26.16 -5.22 -11.57
C LEU A 417 26.90 -5.44 -12.90
N ASP A 418 26.89 -4.43 -13.72
CA ASP A 418 27.68 -4.39 -14.96
C ASP A 418 29.16 -4.13 -14.65
N TYR A 419 29.99 -4.07 -15.71
CA TYR A 419 31.42 -3.80 -15.59
C TYR A 419 31.77 -2.45 -14.98
N THR A 420 30.82 -1.49 -14.95
CA THR A 420 31.03 -0.17 -14.34
C THR A 420 30.84 -0.16 -12.82
N GLY A 421 30.20 -1.19 -12.29
CA GLY A 421 29.79 -1.29 -10.87
C GLY A 421 28.74 -0.25 -10.44
N LYS A 422 28.15 0.47 -11.40
CA LYS A 422 27.16 1.54 -11.16
C LYS A 422 25.76 1.19 -11.64
N HIS A 423 25.65 0.29 -12.60
CA HIS A 423 24.40 -0.12 -13.22
C HIS A 423 24.25 -1.63 -13.17
N PHE A 424 23.01 -2.09 -13.29
CA PHE A 424 22.72 -3.52 -13.38
C PHE A 424 22.63 -3.95 -14.85
N LYS A 425 23.05 -5.17 -15.12
CA LYS A 425 22.94 -5.80 -16.44
C LYS A 425 21.48 -5.86 -16.91
N ALA A 426 21.28 -5.93 -18.20
CA ALA A 426 19.95 -6.13 -18.78
C ALA A 426 19.36 -7.48 -18.35
N PHE A 427 18.03 -7.55 -18.20
CA PHE A 427 17.31 -8.75 -17.78
C PHE A 427 17.66 -9.98 -18.63
N GLU A 428 17.67 -9.85 -19.94
CA GLU A 428 17.99 -10.95 -20.87
C GLU A 428 19.40 -11.52 -20.67
N ALA A 429 20.33 -10.69 -20.22
CA ALA A 429 21.73 -11.12 -19.97
C ALA A 429 21.89 -11.88 -18.65
N VAL A 430 20.92 -11.77 -17.72
CA VAL A 430 20.98 -12.43 -16.43
C VAL A 430 19.93 -13.52 -16.27
N LEU A 431 18.94 -13.59 -17.17
CA LEU A 431 17.91 -14.63 -17.15
C LEU A 431 18.57 -16.01 -17.34
N GLY A 432 18.25 -16.93 -16.43
CA GLY A 432 18.83 -18.29 -16.42
C GLY A 432 20.20 -18.39 -15.74
N THR A 433 20.79 -17.28 -15.28
CA THR A 433 21.99 -17.36 -14.42
C THR A 433 21.58 -17.86 -13.03
N VAL A 434 22.26 -18.91 -12.57
CA VAL A 434 22.10 -19.39 -11.20
C VAL A 434 22.99 -18.53 -10.31
N THR A 435 22.39 -17.71 -9.47
CA THR A 435 23.13 -17.03 -8.40
C THR A 435 23.39 -18.05 -7.30
N THR A 436 24.66 -18.36 -7.09
CA THR A 436 25.12 -19.38 -6.11
C THR A 436 25.30 -18.83 -4.70
N GLU A 437 25.12 -17.52 -4.49
CA GLU A 437 25.24 -16.91 -3.17
C GLU A 437 23.92 -17.08 -2.40
N LYS A 438 23.99 -17.94 -1.39
CA LYS A 438 23.00 -17.94 -0.29
C LYS A 438 23.40 -16.79 0.64
N ASP A 439 22.67 -15.67 0.57
CA ASP A 439 22.72 -14.63 1.60
C ASP A 439 21.95 -15.06 2.86
#